data_fa4ff47aaf32527df3d3f4cb56b01639
#
_entry.id   fa4ff47aaf32527df3d3f4cb56b01639
#
_cell.length_a   1.000
_cell.length_b   1.000
_cell.length_c   1.000
_cell.angle_alpha   90.00
_cell.angle_beta   90.00
_cell.angle_gamma   90.00
#
_symmetry.space_group_name_H-M   'P 1'
#
loop_
_entity.id
_entity.type
_entity.pdbx_description
1 polymer ?
#
loop_
_entity_poly.entity_id
_entity_poly.type
_entity_poly.pdbx_seq_one_letter_code
_entity_poly.pdbx_strand_id
1 'polypeptide(L)'
;MSEIRFGGVWVSTAITTLKSDGADGDDSVDNPLWEEIESAIYALNTDDKTLISLTAGDAGVMLIGGGNGQYLVTVIYSDEIHFTAGKPEMNPKEVEFTVGGQTGVYSSNQIVDLASALHAARCFVNFGMRDSKLEWTEP
;
A
#
# COMPACT_ATOMS: atom_id res chain seq x y z
N MET A 1 7.91 -19.28 6.33
CA MET A 1 8.88 -18.19 6.25
C MET A 1 9.22 -17.91 4.80
N SER A 2 9.19 -16.66 4.42
CA SER A 2 9.50 -16.28 3.05
C SER A 2 11.00 -16.22 2.84
N GLU A 3 11.44 -16.62 1.66
CA GLU A 3 12.82 -16.54 1.24
C GLU A 3 13.00 -15.40 0.28
N ILE A 4 14.06 -14.64 0.45
CA ILE A 4 14.43 -13.59 -0.49
C ILE A 4 15.67 -14.05 -1.23
N ARG A 5 15.62 -14.05 -2.54
CA ARG A 5 16.73 -14.45 -3.38
C ARG A 5 17.09 -13.34 -4.33
N PHE A 6 18.37 -13.16 -4.55
CA PHE A 6 18.90 -12.16 -5.46
C PHE A 6 19.64 -12.86 -6.61
N GLY A 7 20.13 -12.10 -7.54
CA GLY A 7 20.84 -12.65 -8.69
C GLY A 7 19.92 -13.17 -9.78
N GLY A 8 18.74 -12.57 -9.93
CA GLY A 8 17.85 -12.87 -11.05
C GLY A 8 17.03 -14.15 -10.91
N VAL A 9 17.01 -14.74 -9.74
CA VAL A 9 16.21 -15.93 -9.56
C VAL A 9 14.83 -15.51 -9.10
N TRP A 10 14.23 -15.68 -8.17
CA TRP A 10 12.92 -15.17 -7.77
C TRP A 10 13.02 -14.62 -6.35
N VAL A 11 12.07 -13.78 -5.99
CA VAL A 11 12.02 -13.20 -4.65
C VAL A 11 10.66 -13.49 -4.06
N SER A 12 10.62 -14.25 -2.98
CA SER A 12 9.42 -14.35 -2.18
C SER A 12 9.44 -13.26 -1.12
N THR A 13 8.26 -12.88 -0.66
CA THR A 13 8.09 -11.75 0.24
C THR A 13 7.88 -12.23 1.67
N ALA A 14 8.03 -11.32 2.63
CA ALA A 14 7.62 -11.55 4.01
C ALA A 14 6.11 -11.36 4.19
N ILE A 15 5.39 -11.02 3.12
CA ILE A 15 3.94 -10.82 3.16
C ILE A 15 3.25 -12.17 3.19
N THR A 16 2.39 -12.35 4.19
CA THR A 16 1.62 -13.59 4.34
C THR A 16 0.34 -13.59 3.54
N THR A 17 -0.27 -12.42 3.35
CA THR A 17 -1.54 -12.31 2.62
C THR A 17 -1.62 -10.98 1.89
N LEU A 18 -2.04 -11.04 0.63
CA LEU A 18 -2.43 -9.89 -0.17
C LEU A 18 -3.95 -9.96 -0.36
N LYS A 19 -4.66 -8.91 0.03
CA LYS A 19 -6.09 -8.78 -0.22
C LYS A 19 -6.36 -7.57 -1.09
N SER A 20 -7.35 -7.69 -1.97
CA SER A 20 -7.80 -6.56 -2.80
C SER A 20 -9.32 -6.57 -2.86
N ASP A 21 -9.92 -5.38 -2.90
CA ASP A 21 -11.35 -5.26 -3.10
C ASP A 21 -11.69 -5.36 -4.59
N GLY A 22 -12.97 -5.53 -4.90
CA GLY A 22 -13.44 -5.57 -6.28
C GLY A 22 -14.95 -5.54 -6.34
N ALA A 23 -15.47 -5.16 -7.49
CA ALA A 23 -16.92 -5.10 -7.72
C ALA A 23 -17.57 -6.48 -7.59
N ASP A 24 -16.83 -7.53 -7.91
CA ASP A 24 -17.31 -8.92 -7.84
C ASP A 24 -16.95 -9.58 -6.50
N GLY A 25 -16.47 -8.82 -5.54
CA GLY A 25 -16.04 -9.31 -4.24
C GLY A 25 -14.53 -9.14 -4.04
N ASP A 26 -14.08 -9.47 -2.85
CA ASP A 26 -12.69 -9.33 -2.48
C ASP A 26 -11.87 -10.54 -2.93
N ASP A 27 -10.65 -10.30 -3.37
CA ASP A 27 -9.69 -11.34 -3.70
C ASP A 27 -8.64 -11.44 -2.61
N SER A 28 -8.13 -12.66 -2.40
CA SER A 28 -7.09 -12.92 -1.42
C SER A 28 -6.07 -13.89 -1.99
N VAL A 29 -4.79 -13.57 -1.81
CA VAL A 29 -3.66 -14.42 -2.23
C VAL A 29 -2.78 -14.67 -1.02
N ASP A 30 -2.57 -15.93 -0.69
CA ASP A 30 -1.66 -16.32 0.39
C ASP A 30 -0.24 -16.42 -0.15
N ASN A 31 0.71 -15.92 0.63
CA ASN A 31 2.13 -15.92 0.28
C ASN A 31 2.40 -15.34 -1.12
N PRO A 32 1.94 -14.10 -1.38
CA PRO A 32 2.05 -13.53 -2.71
C PRO A 32 3.51 -13.26 -3.10
N LEU A 33 3.79 -13.36 -4.39
CA LEU A 33 5.06 -12.90 -4.96
C LEU A 33 4.98 -11.40 -5.23
N TRP A 34 6.14 -10.78 -5.38
CA TRP A 34 6.19 -9.34 -5.66
C TRP A 34 5.39 -8.97 -6.93
N GLU A 35 5.49 -9.80 -7.98
CA GLU A 35 4.76 -9.54 -9.22
C GLU A 35 3.26 -9.47 -9.00
N GLU A 36 2.74 -10.28 -8.09
CA GLU A 36 1.31 -10.27 -7.77
C GLU A 36 0.94 -8.99 -7.00
N ILE A 37 1.79 -8.57 -6.09
CA ILE A 37 1.59 -7.33 -5.32
C ILE A 37 1.67 -6.12 -6.26
N GLU A 38 2.68 -6.08 -7.10
CA GLU A 38 2.86 -5.00 -8.07
C GLU A 38 1.66 -4.90 -9.00
N SER A 39 1.19 -6.03 -9.53
CA SER A 39 0.01 -6.06 -10.39
C SER A 39 -1.24 -5.54 -9.69
N ALA A 40 -1.41 -5.87 -8.41
CA ALA A 40 -2.55 -5.39 -7.63
C ALA A 40 -2.50 -3.86 -7.45
N ILE A 41 -1.31 -3.29 -7.25
CA ILE A 41 -1.17 -1.84 -7.15
C ILE A 41 -1.50 -1.17 -8.48
N TYR A 42 -1.00 -1.70 -9.59
CA TYR A 42 -1.32 -1.17 -10.91
C TYR A 42 -2.82 -1.28 -11.24
N ALA A 43 -3.51 -2.26 -10.68
CA ALA A 43 -4.93 -2.48 -10.93
C ALA A 43 -5.83 -1.49 -10.19
N LEU A 44 -5.32 -0.77 -9.21
CA LEU A 44 -6.11 0.23 -8.47
C LEU A 44 -6.56 1.35 -9.41
N ASN A 45 -7.86 1.66 -9.39
CA ASN A 45 -8.46 2.58 -10.36
C ASN A 45 -9.53 3.52 -9.77
N THR A 46 -9.72 3.53 -8.45
CA THR A 46 -10.70 4.36 -7.73
C THR A 46 -12.16 4.06 -8.09
N ASP A 47 -12.41 2.95 -8.77
CA ASP A 47 -13.75 2.56 -9.22
C ASP A 47 -14.11 1.19 -8.64
N ASP A 48 -13.66 0.11 -9.26
CA ASP A 48 -13.92 -1.26 -8.77
C ASP A 48 -12.75 -1.85 -7.99
N LYS A 49 -11.55 -1.31 -8.17
CA LYS A 49 -10.35 -1.69 -7.42
C LYS A 49 -9.86 -0.46 -6.67
N THR A 50 -10.13 -0.39 -5.37
CA THR A 50 -9.89 0.84 -4.59
C THR A 50 -8.98 0.65 -3.39
N LEU A 51 -8.68 -0.58 -2.99
CA LEU A 51 -7.86 -0.84 -1.81
C LEU A 51 -7.17 -2.19 -1.90
N ILE A 52 -5.90 -2.23 -1.54
CA ILE A 52 -5.21 -3.48 -1.25
C ILE A 52 -4.65 -3.45 0.16
N SER A 53 -4.51 -4.61 0.77
CA SER A 53 -3.83 -4.75 2.05
C SER A 53 -2.76 -5.81 1.95
N LEU A 54 -1.60 -5.53 2.55
CA LEU A 54 -0.46 -6.44 2.62
C LEU A 54 -0.23 -6.75 4.09
N THR A 55 -0.45 -7.99 4.48
CA THR A 55 -0.22 -8.43 5.85
C THR A 55 1.16 -9.07 5.95
N ALA A 56 1.98 -8.56 6.85
CA ALA A 56 3.35 -9.03 7.08
C ALA A 56 3.45 -9.80 8.40
N GLY A 57 2.64 -10.84 8.55
CA GLY A 57 2.62 -11.64 9.78
C GLY A 57 2.39 -10.76 11.00
N ASP A 58 3.29 -10.87 11.97
CA ASP A 58 3.19 -10.09 13.22
C ASP A 58 3.73 -8.66 13.09
N ALA A 59 4.39 -8.31 11.99
CA ALA A 59 4.99 -6.99 11.84
C ALA A 59 3.94 -5.90 11.63
N GLY A 60 2.87 -6.21 10.92
CA GLY A 60 1.80 -5.25 10.68
C GLY A 60 1.17 -5.39 9.31
N VAL A 61 0.45 -4.36 8.91
CA VAL A 61 -0.31 -4.33 7.66
C VAL A 61 -0.03 -3.01 6.94
N MET A 62 0.16 -3.08 5.62
CA MET A 62 0.19 -1.89 4.78
C MET A 62 -1.10 -1.84 3.96
N LEU A 63 -1.74 -0.68 3.97
CA LEU A 63 -2.91 -0.40 3.16
C LEU A 63 -2.53 0.57 2.05
N ILE A 64 -2.92 0.26 0.82
CA ILE A 64 -2.72 1.14 -0.33
C ILE A 64 -4.06 1.32 -1.00
N GLY A 65 -4.55 2.55 -1.00
CA GLY A 65 -5.84 2.89 -1.60
C GLY A 65 -5.70 3.92 -2.70
N GLY A 66 -6.79 4.12 -3.42
CA GLY A 66 -6.84 5.10 -4.51
C GLY A 66 -6.64 4.48 -5.87
N GLY A 67 -5.81 5.10 -6.68
CA GLY A 67 -5.53 4.70 -8.05
C GLY A 67 -5.40 5.91 -8.96
N ASN A 68 -5.15 5.66 -10.24
CA ASN A 68 -5.05 6.70 -11.26
C ASN A 68 -4.03 7.80 -10.91
N GLY A 69 -2.91 7.38 -10.33
CA GLY A 69 -1.81 8.29 -10.01
C GLY A 69 -1.88 8.94 -8.63
N GLN A 70 -2.94 8.68 -7.86
CA GLN A 70 -3.11 9.24 -6.52
C GLN A 70 -3.36 8.11 -5.53
N TYR A 71 -2.48 7.97 -4.54
CA TYR A 71 -2.50 6.84 -3.63
C TYR A 71 -2.39 7.28 -2.19
N LEU A 72 -3.18 6.62 -1.34
CA LEU A 72 -3.10 6.75 0.12
C LEU A 72 -2.38 5.51 0.63
N VAL A 73 -1.25 5.69 1.30
CA VAL A 73 -0.44 4.59 1.80
C VAL A 73 -0.34 4.69 3.31
N THR A 74 -0.82 3.67 4.01
CA THR A 74 -0.82 3.65 5.48
C THR A 74 -0.20 2.33 5.96
N VAL A 75 0.65 2.42 6.96
CA VAL A 75 1.20 1.25 7.66
C VAL A 75 0.65 1.22 9.07
N ILE A 76 0.11 0.07 9.45
CA ILE A 76 -0.42 -0.16 10.79
C ILE A 76 0.43 -1.25 11.43
N TYR A 77 1.18 -0.90 12.47
CA TYR A 77 1.99 -1.87 13.19
C TYR A 77 1.17 -2.65 14.22
N SER A 78 1.74 -3.71 14.75
CA SER A 78 1.05 -4.61 15.68
C SER A 78 0.58 -3.94 16.96
N ASP A 79 1.16 -2.79 17.33
CA ASP A 79 0.73 -1.99 18.48
C ASP A 79 -0.35 -0.97 18.14
N GLU A 80 -0.93 -1.11 16.95
CA GLU A 80 -1.99 -0.25 16.43
C GLU A 80 -1.57 1.19 16.14
N ILE A 81 -0.27 1.45 16.04
CA ILE A 81 0.22 2.76 15.62
C ILE A 81 0.13 2.86 14.10
N HIS A 82 -0.52 3.89 13.61
CA HIS A 82 -0.75 4.13 12.20
C HIS A 82 0.16 5.22 11.68
N PHE A 83 0.71 5.01 10.48
CA PHE A 83 1.53 6.02 9.80
C PHE A 83 1.03 6.14 8.37
N THR A 84 0.80 7.37 7.94
CA THR A 84 0.37 7.65 6.57
C THR A 84 1.47 8.38 5.83
N ALA A 85 1.83 7.88 4.65
CA ALA A 85 2.84 8.50 3.80
C ALA A 85 2.31 9.79 3.19
N GLY A 86 3.21 10.75 3.00
CA GLY A 86 2.82 12.00 2.39
C GLY A 86 4.03 12.86 2.10
N LYS A 87 3.77 14.12 1.87
CA LYS A 87 4.80 15.14 1.66
C LYS A 87 4.31 16.46 2.24
N PRO A 88 5.20 17.28 2.79
CA PRO A 88 4.80 18.58 3.28
C PRO A 88 4.37 19.47 2.12
N GLU A 89 3.26 20.19 2.32
CA GLU A 89 2.77 21.18 1.37
C GLU A 89 2.32 22.40 2.15
N MET A 90 2.67 23.58 1.65
CA MET A 90 2.27 24.82 2.31
C MET A 90 0.76 25.08 2.19
N ASN A 91 0.18 24.73 1.07
CA ASN A 91 -1.25 24.94 0.82
C ASN A 91 -1.86 23.64 0.29
N PRO A 92 -2.06 22.65 1.17
CA PRO A 92 -2.63 21.38 0.71
C PRO A 92 -4.06 21.57 0.20
N LYS A 93 -4.39 20.82 -0.83
CA LYS A 93 -5.74 20.83 -1.43
C LYS A 93 -6.50 19.60 -0.96
N GLU A 94 -7.81 19.68 -1.06
CA GLU A 94 -8.67 18.54 -0.82
C GLU A 94 -8.78 17.73 -2.11
N VAL A 95 -8.63 16.42 -2.00
CA VAL A 95 -8.75 15.49 -3.13
C VAL A 95 -9.78 14.45 -2.78
N GLU A 96 -10.74 14.28 -3.66
CA GLU A 96 -11.78 13.27 -3.49
C GLU A 96 -11.42 12.02 -4.28
N PHE A 97 -11.43 10.88 -3.64
CA PHE A 97 -11.29 9.59 -4.32
C PHE A 97 -11.79 8.45 -3.44
N THR A 98 -11.91 7.27 -4.02
CA THR A 98 -12.52 6.12 -3.35
C THR A 98 -11.46 5.17 -2.82
N VAL A 99 -11.56 4.83 -1.55
CA VAL A 99 -10.70 3.87 -0.86
C VAL A 99 -11.59 2.90 -0.09
N GLY A 100 -11.37 1.61 -0.31
CA GLY A 100 -12.15 0.59 0.36
C GLY A 100 -13.64 0.63 0.02
N GLY A 101 -13.96 1.05 -1.19
CA GLY A 101 -15.33 1.17 -1.65
C GLY A 101 -16.07 2.40 -1.16
N GLN A 102 -15.40 3.29 -0.42
CA GLN A 102 -16.00 4.51 0.12
C GLN A 102 -15.32 5.74 -0.43
N THR A 103 -16.12 6.65 -0.96
CA THR A 103 -15.62 7.95 -1.41
C THR A 103 -15.35 8.85 -0.21
N GLY A 104 -14.17 9.41 -0.17
CA GLY A 104 -13.75 10.29 0.92
C GLY A 104 -12.95 11.45 0.39
N VAL A 105 -12.72 12.43 1.26
CA VAL A 105 -11.92 13.62 0.95
C VAL A 105 -10.64 13.54 1.76
N TYR A 106 -9.51 13.67 1.07
CA TYR A 106 -8.19 13.53 1.67
C TYR A 106 -7.36 14.77 1.37
N SER A 107 -6.46 15.12 2.29
CA SER A 107 -5.53 16.21 2.06
C SER A 107 -4.45 15.77 1.07
N SER A 108 -4.12 16.63 0.12
CA SER A 108 -3.09 16.33 -0.88
C SER A 108 -1.72 16.03 -0.26
N ASN A 109 -1.46 16.51 0.96
CA ASN A 109 -0.20 16.18 1.64
C ASN A 109 -0.17 14.75 2.19
N GLN A 110 -1.28 14.02 2.13
CA GLN A 110 -1.37 12.60 2.50
C GLN A 110 -1.47 11.70 1.27
N ILE A 111 -1.20 12.22 0.09
CA ILE A 111 -1.32 11.49 -1.17
C ILE A 111 0.05 11.41 -1.81
N VAL A 112 0.38 10.24 -2.31
CA VAL A 112 1.64 9.99 -3.01
C VAL A 112 1.35 9.51 -4.43
N ASP A 113 2.36 9.60 -5.30
CA ASP A 113 2.24 9.13 -6.68
C ASP A 113 2.48 7.60 -6.77
N LEU A 114 2.31 7.06 -7.96
CA LEU A 114 2.48 5.63 -8.20
C LEU A 114 3.89 5.15 -7.84
N ALA A 115 4.91 5.90 -8.25
CA ALA A 115 6.29 5.51 -7.98
C ALA A 115 6.56 5.43 -6.48
N SER A 116 6.06 6.40 -5.72
CA SER A 116 6.19 6.39 -4.25
C SER A 116 5.42 5.25 -3.62
N ALA A 117 4.21 4.97 -4.09
CA ALA A 117 3.41 3.86 -3.57
C ALA A 117 4.11 2.52 -3.82
N LEU A 118 4.64 2.32 -5.04
CA LEU A 118 5.38 1.09 -5.37
C LEU A 118 6.65 0.95 -4.52
N HIS A 119 7.36 2.04 -4.31
CA HIS A 119 8.58 2.04 -3.52
C HIS A 119 8.29 1.72 -2.06
N ALA A 120 7.24 2.32 -1.51
CA ALA A 120 6.81 2.06 -0.15
C ALA A 120 6.40 0.59 0.03
N ALA A 121 5.65 0.05 -0.93
CA ALA A 121 5.25 -1.35 -0.90
C ALA A 121 6.47 -2.27 -0.95
N ARG A 122 7.43 -1.97 -1.81
CA ARG A 122 8.65 -2.78 -1.95
C ARG A 122 9.46 -2.79 -0.65
N CYS A 123 9.58 -1.64 -0.02
CA CYS A 123 10.28 -1.53 1.26
C CYS A 123 9.59 -2.35 2.35
N PHE A 124 8.27 -2.26 2.43
CA PHE A 124 7.50 -3.02 3.40
C PHE A 124 7.58 -4.52 3.14
N VAL A 125 7.50 -4.92 1.88
CA VAL A 125 7.60 -6.32 1.46
C VAL A 125 8.96 -6.92 1.84
N ASN A 126 10.03 -6.17 1.62
CA ASN A 126 11.39 -6.67 1.85
C ASN A 126 11.79 -6.62 3.32
N PHE A 127 11.35 -5.61 4.06
CA PHE A 127 11.88 -5.33 5.39
C PHE A 127 10.82 -5.22 6.48
N GLY A 128 9.53 -5.19 6.13
CA GLY A 128 8.45 -4.97 7.10
C GLY A 128 8.48 -3.56 7.70
N MET A 129 9.08 -2.61 7.01
CA MET A 129 9.33 -1.26 7.52
C MET A 129 8.80 -0.21 6.55
N ARG A 130 8.59 0.99 7.08
CA ARG A 130 8.25 2.15 6.27
C ARG A 130 9.46 2.58 5.44
N ASP A 131 9.18 3.07 4.24
CA ASP A 131 10.23 3.61 3.37
C ASP A 131 10.73 4.94 3.94
N SER A 132 12.00 5.00 4.30
CA SER A 132 12.61 6.18 4.91
C SER A 132 12.72 7.37 3.94
N LYS A 133 12.51 7.14 2.66
CA LYS A 133 12.53 8.23 1.66
C LYS A 133 11.24 9.02 1.62
N LEU A 134 10.18 8.51 2.24
CA LEU A 134 8.91 9.20 2.35
C LEU A 134 8.78 9.81 3.73
N GLU A 135 7.92 10.80 3.84
CA GLU A 135 7.53 11.34 5.14
C GLU A 135 6.27 10.65 5.63
N TRP A 136 6.25 10.34 6.92
CA TRP A 136 5.14 9.61 7.52
C TRP A 136 4.60 10.41 8.70
N THR A 137 3.27 10.50 8.76
CA THR A 137 2.61 11.20 9.85
C THR A 137 1.75 10.22 10.65
N GLU A 138 1.77 10.37 11.97
CA GLU A 138 0.81 9.71 12.84
C GLU A 138 -0.47 10.54 12.88
N PRO A 139 -1.62 9.89 13.02
CA PRO A 139 -2.89 10.61 13.20
C PRO A 139 -2.96 11.33 14.53
#